data_96c96f4e574ad500bf1c0ddb91442181
#
_entry.id   96c96f4e574ad500bf1c0ddb91442181
#
_cell.length_a   1.000
_cell.length_b   1.000
_cell.length_c   1.000
_cell.angle_alpha   90.00
_cell.angle_beta   90.00
_cell.angle_gamma   90.00
#
_symmetry.space_group_name_H-M   'P 1'
#
loop_
_entity.id
_entity.type
_entity.pdbx_description
1 polymer ?
#
loop_
_entity_poly.entity_id
_entity_poly.type
_entity_poly.pdbx_seq_one_letter_code
_entity_poly.pdbx_strand_id
1 'polypeptide(L)'
;MKPRQLTEKNHAILREKYIIKPNPYYNMDRNQYLSIKETALKKLEEHLPELQRHFGIECIGIFDSVSRGEDTQDSDIDILYVFQKDRGNLRDYAGAAEYLEDLFKREIDFVSLEFMNPNIRPLVEKDMILFGRDKSASAQ
;
A
#
# COMPACT_ATOMS: atom_id res chain seq x y z
N MET A 1 16.97 37.26 3.37
CA MET A 1 15.77 37.63 3.56
C MET A 1 15.07 36.72 4.40
N LYS A 2 14.29 37.22 5.18
CA LYS A 2 13.65 36.35 5.92
C LYS A 2 13.12 35.37 4.97
N PRO A 3 13.00 34.24 5.40
CA PRO A 3 12.37 33.33 4.61
C PRO A 3 11.12 34.04 4.40
N ARG A 4 11.00 34.56 3.32
CA ARG A 4 9.93 35.26 3.11
C ARG A 4 8.74 34.46 3.32
N GLN A 5 7.74 35.04 3.76
CA GLN A 5 6.52 34.47 3.85
C GLN A 5 6.05 34.23 2.48
N LEU A 6 5.81 32.98 2.14
CA LEU A 6 5.38 32.63 0.82
C LEU A 6 3.87 32.74 0.75
N THR A 7 3.40 33.65 -0.06
CA THR A 7 1.98 33.76 -0.32
C THR A 7 1.63 32.65 -1.29
N GLU A 8 0.36 32.46 -1.52
CA GLU A 8 -0.08 31.45 -2.47
C GLU A 8 0.49 31.73 -3.85
N LYS A 9 0.57 33.00 -4.19
CA LYS A 9 1.11 33.39 -5.47
C LYS A 9 2.57 32.96 -5.58
N ASN A 10 3.34 33.18 -4.53
CA ASN A 10 4.75 32.81 -4.54
C ASN A 10 4.90 31.31 -4.58
N HIS A 11 4.03 30.56 -3.92
CA HIS A 11 4.08 29.11 -3.98
C HIS A 11 3.86 28.62 -5.38
N ALA A 12 2.89 29.19 -6.09
CA ALA A 12 2.62 28.77 -7.44
C ALA A 12 3.81 29.04 -8.34
N ILE A 13 4.42 30.22 -8.17
CA ILE A 13 5.57 30.58 -8.96
C ILE A 13 6.74 29.64 -8.72
N LEU A 14 6.97 29.29 -7.48
CA LEU A 14 8.05 28.38 -7.16
C LEU A 14 7.84 27.02 -7.76
N ARG A 15 6.61 26.53 -7.73
CA ARG A 15 6.34 25.23 -8.32
C ARG A 15 6.63 25.22 -9.79
N GLU A 16 6.19 26.24 -10.49
CA GLU A 16 6.42 26.30 -11.92
C GLU A 16 7.89 26.43 -12.22
N LYS A 17 8.56 27.28 -11.46
CA LYS A 17 9.94 27.59 -11.76
C LYS A 17 10.89 26.43 -11.45
N TYR A 18 10.65 25.73 -10.39
CA TYR A 18 11.56 24.69 -9.94
C TYR A 18 11.00 23.29 -10.13
N ILE A 19 9.86 23.18 -10.78
CA ILE A 19 9.28 21.88 -11.07
C ILE A 19 9.08 21.06 -9.78
N ILE A 20 8.59 21.74 -8.78
CA ILE A 20 8.32 21.06 -7.52
C ILE A 20 6.99 20.36 -7.64
N LYS A 21 7.02 19.05 -7.52
CA LYS A 21 5.78 18.29 -7.63
C LYS A 21 5.11 18.16 -6.28
N PRO A 22 3.80 18.35 -6.23
CA PRO A 22 3.12 18.16 -4.97
C PRO A 22 3.09 16.68 -4.58
N ASN A 23 2.89 16.43 -3.32
CA ASN A 23 2.74 15.08 -2.81
C ASN A 23 1.48 14.49 -3.43
N PRO A 24 1.56 13.34 -4.09
CA PRO A 24 0.38 12.78 -4.77
C PRO A 24 -0.72 12.33 -3.81
N TYR A 25 -0.41 12.17 -2.53
CA TYR A 25 -1.41 11.72 -1.56
C TYR A 25 -2.02 12.87 -0.78
N TYR A 26 -1.74 14.10 -1.19
CA TYR A 26 -2.01 15.20 -0.30
C TYR A 26 -2.20 16.45 -1.11
N ASN A 27 -3.36 17.01 -1.03
CA ASN A 27 -3.68 18.21 -1.77
C ASN A 27 -3.17 19.41 -1.00
N MET A 28 -3.05 20.53 -1.66
CA MET A 28 -2.71 21.77 -0.99
C MET A 28 -3.71 22.08 0.11
N ASP A 29 -4.93 21.68 -0.10
CA ASP A 29 -5.95 21.76 0.92
C ASP A 29 -5.79 20.51 1.76
N ARG A 30 -5.32 20.65 2.99
CA ARG A 30 -5.05 19.50 3.82
C ARG A 30 -6.27 18.66 4.09
N ASN A 31 -7.47 19.10 3.78
CA ASN A 31 -8.63 18.28 4.00
C ASN A 31 -8.90 17.35 2.84
N GLN A 32 -8.04 17.36 1.84
CA GLN A 32 -8.25 16.57 0.65
C GLN A 32 -7.15 15.55 0.44
N TYR A 33 -7.07 14.63 1.38
CA TYR A 33 -6.13 13.54 1.24
C TYR A 33 -6.60 12.64 0.08
N LEU A 34 -5.67 12.25 -0.76
CA LEU A 34 -5.97 11.32 -1.85
C LEU A 34 -5.58 9.92 -1.44
N SER A 35 -6.46 8.96 -1.74
CA SER A 35 -6.20 7.56 -1.42
C SER A 35 -4.92 7.08 -2.08
N ILE A 36 -4.19 6.21 -1.39
CA ILE A 36 -2.99 5.62 -1.96
C ILE A 36 -3.28 4.35 -2.74
N LYS A 37 -4.55 4.06 -2.99
CA LYS A 37 -4.92 2.79 -3.62
C LYS A 37 -4.12 2.49 -4.88
N GLU A 38 -4.10 3.44 -5.82
CA GLU A 38 -3.44 3.18 -7.10
C GLU A 38 -1.93 3.01 -6.94
N THR A 39 -1.33 3.84 -6.11
CA THR A 39 0.10 3.71 -5.84
C THR A 39 0.42 2.40 -5.13
N ALA A 40 -0.43 2.02 -4.19
CA ALA A 40 -0.22 0.77 -3.46
C ALA A 40 -0.29 -0.42 -4.39
N LEU A 41 -1.27 -0.45 -5.28
CA LEU A 41 -1.39 -1.55 -6.24
C LEU A 41 -0.18 -1.63 -7.14
N LYS A 42 0.27 -0.49 -7.62
CA LYS A 42 1.44 -0.48 -8.49
C LYS A 42 2.69 -0.97 -7.76
N LYS A 43 2.90 -0.50 -6.54
CA LYS A 43 4.07 -0.92 -5.77
C LYS A 43 4.04 -2.40 -5.46
N LEU A 44 2.89 -2.93 -5.07
CA LEU A 44 2.81 -4.34 -4.75
C LEU A 44 3.05 -5.19 -5.99
N GLU A 45 2.51 -4.79 -7.10
CA GLU A 45 2.73 -5.54 -8.33
C GLU A 45 4.20 -5.52 -8.74
N GLU A 46 4.82 -4.35 -8.64
CA GLU A 46 6.22 -4.22 -9.02
C GLU A 46 7.16 -4.98 -8.10
N HIS A 47 6.83 -5.04 -6.83
CA HIS A 47 7.71 -5.65 -5.84
C HIS A 47 7.39 -7.11 -5.53
N LEU A 48 6.34 -7.64 -6.11
CA LEU A 48 5.97 -9.02 -5.84
C LEU A 48 7.10 -10.00 -6.15
N PRO A 49 7.82 -9.88 -7.28
CA PRO A 49 8.91 -10.83 -7.54
C PRO A 49 9.98 -10.83 -6.45
N GLU A 50 10.30 -9.67 -5.90
CA GLU A 50 11.27 -9.58 -4.82
C GLU A 50 10.73 -10.23 -3.55
N LEU A 51 9.47 -9.98 -3.25
CA LEU A 51 8.84 -10.57 -2.07
C LEU A 51 8.76 -12.08 -2.20
N GLN A 52 8.51 -12.56 -3.40
CA GLN A 52 8.46 -14.00 -3.64
C GLN A 52 9.82 -14.62 -3.45
N ARG A 53 10.85 -14.00 -4.00
CA ARG A 53 12.19 -14.57 -3.98
C ARG A 53 12.81 -14.52 -2.59
N HIS A 54 12.66 -13.40 -1.91
CA HIS A 54 13.36 -13.22 -0.64
C HIS A 54 12.58 -13.71 0.57
N PHE A 55 11.27 -13.68 0.52
CA PHE A 55 10.48 -13.99 1.71
C PHE A 55 9.45 -15.09 1.49
N GLY A 56 9.42 -15.66 0.29
CA GLY A 56 8.53 -16.79 0.06
C GLY A 56 7.06 -16.42 -0.05
N ILE A 57 6.75 -15.17 -0.33
CA ILE A 57 5.37 -14.76 -0.58
C ILE A 57 4.91 -15.38 -1.89
N GLU A 58 3.69 -15.84 -1.92
CA GLU A 58 3.08 -16.32 -3.16
C GLU A 58 2.14 -15.28 -3.73
N CYS A 59 1.27 -14.73 -2.90
CA CYS A 59 0.32 -13.72 -3.30
C CYS A 59 0.37 -12.56 -2.33
N ILE A 60 0.12 -11.36 -2.83
CA ILE A 60 0.04 -10.18 -1.99
C ILE A 60 -1.02 -9.23 -2.55
N GLY A 61 -1.67 -8.51 -1.66
CA GLY A 61 -2.71 -7.59 -2.11
C GLY A 61 -3.15 -6.65 -1.01
N ILE A 62 -4.18 -5.90 -1.32
CA ILE A 62 -4.75 -4.94 -0.37
C ILE A 62 -6.20 -5.29 -0.12
N PHE A 63 -6.71 -4.86 1.01
CA PHE A 63 -8.10 -5.06 1.35
C PHE A 63 -8.59 -3.91 2.22
N ASP A 64 -9.88 -3.92 2.52
CA ASP A 64 -10.51 -2.95 3.40
C ASP A 64 -10.41 -1.53 2.84
N SER A 65 -10.16 -0.53 3.68
CA SER A 65 -10.29 0.86 3.28
C SER A 65 -9.42 1.25 2.09
N VAL A 66 -8.18 0.78 2.05
CA VAL A 66 -7.30 1.12 0.93
C VAL A 66 -7.84 0.55 -0.39
N SER A 67 -8.31 -0.69 -0.35
CA SER A 67 -8.82 -1.32 -1.57
C SER A 67 -10.06 -0.62 -2.09
N ARG A 68 -10.83 0.00 -1.22
CA ARG A 68 -12.02 0.73 -1.61
C ARG A 68 -11.75 2.20 -1.92
N GLY A 69 -10.50 2.65 -1.73
CA GLY A 69 -10.16 4.04 -1.94
C GLY A 69 -10.69 4.95 -0.84
N GLU A 70 -10.95 4.38 0.33
CA GLU A 70 -11.54 5.12 1.45
C GLU A 70 -10.55 5.34 2.60
N ASP A 71 -9.28 5.07 2.36
CA ASP A 71 -8.26 5.26 3.38
C ASP A 71 -8.05 6.72 3.70
N THR A 72 -7.51 6.98 4.88
CA THR A 72 -7.19 8.33 5.30
C THR A 72 -5.68 8.45 5.47
N GLN A 73 -5.24 9.66 5.70
CA GLN A 73 -3.84 9.97 5.89
C GLN A 73 -3.23 9.16 7.04
N ASP A 74 -4.03 8.85 8.04
CA ASP A 74 -3.56 8.15 9.23
C ASP A 74 -3.88 6.66 9.25
N SER A 75 -4.49 6.14 8.18
CA SER A 75 -4.84 4.73 8.14
C SER A 75 -3.60 3.87 7.99
N ASP A 76 -3.62 2.70 8.64
CA ASP A 76 -2.65 1.66 8.31
C ASP A 76 -3.01 1.12 6.93
N ILE A 77 -2.04 0.55 6.26
CA ILE A 77 -2.31 -0.08 4.99
C ILE A 77 -2.60 -1.55 5.26
N ASP A 78 -3.79 -2.00 4.88
CA ASP A 78 -4.19 -3.38 5.12
C ASP A 78 -3.71 -4.24 3.96
N ILE A 79 -2.73 -5.09 4.23
CA ILE A 79 -2.09 -5.93 3.22
C ILE A 79 -2.35 -7.39 3.52
N LEU A 80 -2.82 -8.12 2.50
CA LEU A 80 -3.03 -9.55 2.58
C LEU A 80 -1.86 -10.29 1.96
N TYR A 81 -1.57 -11.47 2.48
CA TYR A 81 -0.53 -12.29 1.87
C TYR A 81 -0.88 -13.76 1.96
N VAL A 82 -0.26 -14.54 1.09
CA VAL A 82 -0.25 -15.99 1.15
C VAL A 82 1.20 -16.41 0.92
N PHE A 83 1.71 -17.29 1.75
CA PHE A 83 3.07 -17.80 1.57
C PHE A 83 3.07 -18.97 0.61
N GLN A 84 4.21 -19.17 -0.05
CA GLN A 84 4.44 -20.37 -0.85
C GLN A 84 4.46 -21.58 0.07
N LYS A 85 4.16 -22.74 -0.51
CA LYS A 85 4.16 -23.96 0.25
C LYS A 85 5.51 -24.14 0.94
N ASP A 86 5.45 -24.54 2.19
CA ASP A 86 6.64 -24.79 3.01
C ASP A 86 7.47 -23.55 3.30
N ARG A 87 6.87 -22.37 3.10
CA ARG A 87 7.51 -21.12 3.48
C ARG A 87 6.63 -20.42 4.52
N GLY A 88 7.11 -19.30 5.02
CA GLY A 88 6.31 -18.52 5.95
C GLY A 88 6.70 -18.70 7.40
N ASN A 89 7.99 -18.95 7.66
CA ASN A 89 8.45 -18.99 9.04
C ASN A 89 8.50 -17.55 9.57
N LEU A 90 8.86 -17.41 10.83
CA LEU A 90 8.89 -16.10 11.46
C LEU A 90 9.82 -15.14 10.73
N ARG A 91 10.95 -15.63 10.25
CA ARG A 91 11.89 -14.78 9.53
C ARG A 91 11.29 -14.28 8.22
N ASP A 92 10.59 -15.15 7.50
CA ASP A 92 9.93 -14.74 6.26
C ASP A 92 8.88 -13.67 6.54
N TYR A 93 8.07 -13.90 7.57
CA TYR A 93 7.02 -12.96 7.93
C TYR A 93 7.60 -11.60 8.34
N ALA A 94 8.55 -11.63 9.26
CA ALA A 94 9.12 -10.37 9.77
C ALA A 94 9.85 -9.62 8.66
N GLY A 95 10.56 -10.34 7.81
CA GLY A 95 11.30 -9.69 6.71
C GLY A 95 10.35 -9.05 5.71
N ALA A 96 9.28 -9.75 5.36
CA ALA A 96 8.31 -9.20 4.42
C ALA A 96 7.61 -7.99 5.01
N ALA A 97 7.22 -8.05 6.28
CA ALA A 97 6.56 -6.93 6.93
C ALA A 97 7.47 -5.69 6.96
N GLU A 98 8.72 -5.90 7.32
CA GLU A 98 9.67 -4.79 7.38
C GLU A 98 9.91 -4.20 5.99
N TYR A 99 10.03 -5.06 4.99
CA TYR A 99 10.19 -4.62 3.61
C TYR A 99 9.02 -3.72 3.19
N LEU A 100 7.81 -4.15 3.51
CA LEU A 100 6.63 -3.41 3.11
C LEU A 100 6.48 -2.10 3.87
N GLU A 101 6.77 -2.10 5.17
CA GLU A 101 6.72 -0.85 5.92
C GLU A 101 7.72 0.15 5.37
N ASP A 102 8.89 -0.33 4.99
CA ASP A 102 9.91 0.53 4.43
C ASP A 102 9.51 1.03 3.05
N LEU A 103 8.89 0.17 2.26
CA LEU A 103 8.44 0.52 0.93
C LEU A 103 7.36 1.60 0.95
N PHE A 104 6.42 1.47 1.87
CA PHE A 104 5.29 2.40 1.93
C PHE A 104 5.53 3.57 2.88
N LYS A 105 6.53 3.48 3.74
CA LYS A 105 6.80 4.51 4.74
C LYS A 105 5.58 4.76 5.62
N ARG A 106 4.85 3.72 5.91
CA ARG A 106 3.65 3.77 6.75
C ARG A 106 3.53 2.44 7.46
N GLU A 107 2.78 2.44 8.54
CA GLU A 107 2.49 1.20 9.24
C GLU A 107 1.55 0.36 8.39
N ILE A 108 1.77 -0.92 8.40
CA ILE A 108 0.92 -1.83 7.67
C ILE A 108 0.28 -2.82 8.64
N ASP A 109 -0.89 -3.31 8.25
CA ASP A 109 -1.55 -4.39 8.94
C ASP A 109 -1.40 -5.59 8.00
N PHE A 110 -0.50 -6.50 8.34
CA PHE A 110 -0.07 -7.58 7.45
C PHE A 110 -0.77 -8.87 7.85
N VAL A 111 -1.74 -9.30 7.08
CA VAL A 111 -2.68 -10.34 7.47
C VAL A 111 -2.66 -11.52 6.52
N SER A 112 -2.67 -12.72 7.09
CA SER A 112 -2.70 -13.95 6.29
C SER A 112 -4.10 -14.20 5.77
N LEU A 113 -4.23 -14.32 4.46
CA LEU A 113 -5.50 -14.70 3.88
C LEU A 113 -5.81 -16.15 4.20
N GLU A 114 -4.78 -16.98 4.17
CA GLU A 114 -4.94 -18.41 4.35
C GLU A 114 -5.44 -18.75 5.75
N PHE A 115 -4.98 -18.04 6.75
CA PHE A 115 -5.34 -18.34 8.13
C PHE A 115 -6.33 -17.36 8.73
N MET A 116 -7.00 -16.62 7.87
CA MET A 116 -7.97 -15.64 8.33
C MET A 116 -9.19 -16.33 8.91
N ASN A 117 -9.78 -15.70 9.93
CA ASN A 117 -11.00 -16.20 10.55
C ASN A 117 -12.08 -16.40 9.50
N PRO A 118 -12.67 -17.59 9.41
CA PRO A 118 -13.69 -17.87 8.37
C PRO A 118 -14.89 -16.95 8.42
N ASN A 119 -15.18 -16.35 9.58
CA ASN A 119 -16.33 -15.47 9.67
C ASN A 119 -16.03 -14.10 9.07
N ILE A 120 -14.77 -13.75 8.99
CA ILE A 120 -14.36 -12.45 8.45
C ILE A 120 -13.98 -12.54 6.99
N ARG A 121 -13.45 -13.68 6.59
CA ARG A 121 -12.92 -13.87 5.24
C ARG A 121 -13.88 -13.47 4.13
N PRO A 122 -15.15 -13.83 4.16
CA PRO A 122 -16.05 -13.42 3.07
C PRO A 122 -16.18 -11.91 2.93
N LEU A 123 -16.08 -11.18 4.04
CA LEU A 123 -16.15 -9.73 3.98
C LEU A 123 -14.91 -9.16 3.33
N VAL A 124 -13.75 -9.75 3.62
CA VAL A 124 -12.49 -9.30 3.03
C VAL A 124 -12.46 -9.62 1.54
N GLU A 125 -12.95 -10.80 1.17
CA GLU A 125 -12.91 -11.21 -0.22
C GLU A 125 -13.75 -10.36 -1.14
N LYS A 126 -14.69 -9.62 -0.59
CA LYS A 126 -15.53 -8.76 -1.40
C LYS A 126 -14.75 -7.66 -2.08
N ASP A 127 -13.76 -7.11 -1.43
CA ASP A 127 -13.05 -5.96 -1.98
C ASP A 127 -11.54 -6.15 -2.06
N MET A 128 -11.03 -7.33 -1.76
CA MET A 128 -9.59 -7.54 -1.84
C MET A 128 -9.12 -7.54 -3.30
N ILE A 129 -7.90 -7.06 -3.49
CA ILE A 129 -7.24 -7.08 -4.79
C ILE A 129 -5.90 -7.76 -4.58
N LEU A 130 -5.71 -8.88 -5.26
CA LEU A 130 -4.58 -9.75 -5.02
C LEU A 130 -3.75 -9.94 -6.27
N PHE A 131 -2.45 -9.96 -6.12
CA PHE A 131 -1.50 -10.27 -7.18
C PHE A 131 -0.78 -11.57 -6.88
N GLY A 132 -0.43 -12.30 -7.91
CA GLY A 132 0.32 -13.54 -7.78
C GLY A 132 -0.54 -14.73 -8.10
N ARG A 133 0.06 -15.93 -8.02
CA ARG A 133 -0.63 -17.17 -8.28
C ARG A 133 -1.38 -17.12 -9.61
N ASP A 134 -2.52 -17.74 -9.63
CA ASP A 134 -3.35 -17.79 -10.80
C ASP A 134 -4.23 -16.55 -10.81
N LYS A 135 -4.22 -15.84 -11.91
CA LYS A 135 -5.02 -14.63 -12.00
C LYS A 135 -6.49 -14.90 -11.87
N SER A 136 -6.95 -16.06 -12.31
CA SER A 136 -8.37 -16.36 -12.18
C SER A 136 -8.76 -16.47 -10.72
N ALA A 137 -7.86 -16.92 -9.87
CA ALA A 137 -8.14 -16.97 -8.45
C ALA A 137 -8.22 -15.56 -7.87
N SER A 138 -7.40 -14.67 -8.33
CA SER A 138 -7.43 -13.30 -7.79
C SER A 138 -8.58 -12.50 -8.35
N ALA A 139 -9.15 -12.93 -9.45
CA ALA A 139 -10.28 -12.23 -10.03
C ALA A 139 -11.60 -12.60 -9.37
N GLN A 140 -11.60 -13.62 -8.56
CA GLN A 140 -12.84 -14.04 -7.92
C GLN A 140 -13.26 -13.07 -6.79
#